data_7a3661065437461ede98486ceef8233b
#
_entry.id   7a3661065437461ede98486ceef8233b
#
_cell.length_a   1.000
_cell.length_b   1.000
_cell.length_c   1.000
_cell.angle_alpha   90.00
_cell.angle_beta   90.00
_cell.angle_gamma   90.00
#
_symmetry.space_group_name_H-M   'P 1'
#
loop_
_entity.id
_entity.type
_entity.pdbx_description
1 polymer ?
#
loop_
_entity_poly.entity_id
_entity_poly.type
_entity_poly.pdbx_seq_one_letter_code
_entity_poly.pdbx_strand_id
1 'polypeptide(L)'
;MKRRQNSNRNDWLSILTSLLLVIVLLPFTGDVLARKKDETKATGAIDAKTFEVLTKAQELAEADRYAEAIQTLNTIKHSDKLNSYARSQMWNFYAFIYASQEKYREAIGAYKKILAEVDAPDGLILTAKYTMAQLYFQLEDYQSVINFMEAWIREISKPTATAHIMLAQAYYQTKIYDPALNNLLKAIDIEKAQGKKVKENWLRMQAAIYFEKDDTKNTLKTYEELLHHYPSITYLRQIAGLHGELGNERKRLTTYDAIYLQGALKKESEVLNLAYMYLGQEIPYKAGKIIEAGMKQNLIKESPKNVETLANAWAQANEHKKAIPALRKAASLSDKGLLYARLAGVYFDAGDFKEAAEAAKKANEKGRLKRKDNNLMLMGMALFNIKDFEGALQGFRQAKKSKKSFSDARKWERYTLSELERLRALEESKFILAKKTKETLESDESNVDAIGEKMMQKLIDHK
;
A
#
# COMPACT_ATOMS: atom_id res chain seq x y z
N MET A 1 -7.42 -8.61 16.86
CA MET A 1 -6.28 -7.89 16.28
C MET A 1 -5.02 -8.74 16.05
N LYS A 2 -4.81 -9.89 16.69
CA LYS A 2 -3.56 -10.72 16.56
C LYS A 2 -3.47 -11.67 15.35
N ARG A 3 -4.49 -11.82 14.48
CA ARG A 3 -4.47 -12.80 13.35
C ARG A 3 -4.09 -12.23 11.98
N ARG A 4 -3.83 -10.92 11.84
CA ARG A 4 -3.41 -10.30 10.56
C ARG A 4 -1.89 -10.09 10.40
N GLN A 5 -1.11 -10.30 11.45
CA GLN A 5 0.36 -10.12 11.43
C GLN A 5 1.14 -11.24 10.71
N ASN A 6 0.58 -12.45 10.56
CA ASN A 6 1.34 -13.58 10.01
C ASN A 6 1.43 -13.64 8.47
N SER A 7 0.59 -12.93 7.73
CA SER A 7 0.63 -12.97 6.25
C SER A 7 1.74 -12.11 5.66
N ASN A 8 2.03 -10.95 6.26
CA ASN A 8 3.09 -10.07 5.77
C ASN A 8 4.51 -10.52 6.19
N ARG A 9 4.62 -11.34 7.24
CA ARG A 9 5.90 -11.78 7.79
C ARG A 9 6.64 -12.78 6.88
N ASN A 10 5.90 -13.60 6.12
CA ASN A 10 6.49 -14.59 5.21
C ASN A 10 7.04 -13.97 3.92
N ASP A 11 6.47 -12.85 3.45
CA ASP A 11 6.99 -12.14 2.26
C ASP A 11 8.31 -11.41 2.55
N TRP A 12 8.57 -11.03 3.80
CA TRP A 12 9.81 -10.39 4.23
C TRP A 12 10.98 -11.39 4.33
N LEU A 13 10.72 -12.63 4.73
CA LEU A 13 11.73 -13.70 4.84
C LEU A 13 12.27 -14.13 3.48
N SER A 14 11.45 -14.14 2.43
CA SER A 14 11.88 -14.51 1.08
C SER A 14 12.82 -13.48 0.43
N ILE A 15 12.82 -12.24 0.91
CA ILE A 15 13.67 -11.15 0.41
C ILE A 15 15.11 -11.24 0.98
N LEU A 16 15.27 -11.86 2.15
CA LEU A 16 16.56 -11.97 2.85
C LEU A 16 17.41 -13.17 2.40
N THR A 17 16.81 -14.18 1.78
CA THR A 17 17.54 -15.39 1.32
C THR A 17 18.43 -15.17 0.10
N SER A 18 18.35 -14.03 -0.56
CA SER A 18 19.20 -13.69 -1.73
C SER A 18 20.42 -12.82 -1.39
N LEU A 19 20.76 -12.64 -0.12
CA LEU A 19 21.99 -11.98 0.32
C LEU A 19 23.18 -12.99 0.40
N LEU A 20 23.33 -13.83 -0.64
CA LEU A 20 24.55 -14.58 -0.87
C LEU A 20 25.67 -13.59 -1.16
N LEU A 21 26.47 -13.29 -0.16
CA LEU A 21 27.75 -12.62 -0.33
C LEU A 21 28.63 -13.63 -1.10
N VAL A 22 28.81 -13.40 -2.40
CA VAL A 22 29.86 -14.10 -3.14
C VAL A 22 31.17 -13.59 -2.55
N ILE A 23 31.72 -14.33 -1.62
CA ILE A 23 33.05 -14.08 -1.09
C ILE A 23 34.01 -14.56 -2.18
N VAL A 24 34.46 -13.63 -3.01
CA VAL A 24 35.62 -13.82 -3.83
C VAL A 24 36.77 -13.88 -2.83
N LEU A 25 37.35 -15.06 -2.62
CA LEU A 25 38.64 -15.24 -1.98
C LEU A 25 39.68 -14.62 -2.94
N LEU A 26 39.79 -13.30 -2.90
CA LEU A 26 40.84 -12.61 -3.65
C LEU A 26 42.19 -13.00 -3.03
N PRO A 27 43.17 -13.41 -3.82
CA PRO A 27 44.54 -13.47 -3.35
C PRO A 27 44.93 -12.07 -2.86
N PHE A 28 45.36 -11.97 -1.63
CA PHE A 28 45.68 -10.72 -0.96
C PHE A 28 46.86 -10.07 -1.68
N THR A 29 46.62 -9.19 -2.66
CA THR A 29 47.59 -8.20 -3.12
C THR A 29 47.62 -7.13 -2.02
N GLY A 30 48.76 -7.07 -1.34
CA GLY A 30 48.95 -6.35 -0.09
C GLY A 30 48.69 -4.85 -0.13
N ASP A 31 47.43 -4.49 0.10
CA ASP A 31 47.15 -3.18 0.72
C ASP A 31 47.45 -3.31 2.22
N VAL A 32 48.52 -2.65 2.64
CA VAL A 32 48.98 -2.63 4.03
C VAL A 32 47.85 -2.19 4.93
N LEU A 33 47.21 -3.18 5.62
CA LEU A 33 46.24 -2.90 6.70
C LEU A 33 47.00 -2.15 7.79
N ALA A 34 46.81 -0.82 7.86
CA ALA A 34 47.49 0.01 8.85
C ALA A 34 46.96 -0.29 10.24
N ARG A 35 47.77 -0.86 11.08
CA ARG A 35 47.49 -1.12 12.50
C ARG A 35 47.48 0.20 13.31
N LYS A 36 46.71 0.25 14.40
CA LYS A 36 46.68 1.40 15.34
C LYS A 36 47.97 1.63 16.10
N LYS A 37 48.88 0.65 16.16
CA LYS A 37 50.21 0.75 16.82
C LYS A 37 51.33 0.54 15.80
N ASP A 38 52.33 1.44 15.83
CA ASP A 38 53.47 1.46 14.91
C ASP A 38 54.58 0.44 15.17
N GLU A 39 54.37 -0.57 16.05
CA GLU A 39 55.39 -1.61 16.29
C GLU A 39 55.17 -2.79 15.35
N THR A 40 55.83 -2.73 14.16
CA THR A 40 55.95 -3.94 13.32
C THR A 40 56.96 -4.89 13.91
N LYS A 41 56.53 -6.12 14.26
CA LYS A 41 57.46 -7.18 14.59
C LYS A 41 58.36 -7.49 13.40
N ALA A 42 59.66 -7.63 13.63
CA ALA A 42 60.62 -8.04 12.60
C ALA A 42 60.19 -9.40 12.02
N THR A 43 60.06 -9.50 10.70
CA THR A 43 59.76 -10.78 10.02
C THR A 43 61.02 -11.66 10.06
N GLY A 44 60.88 -12.85 10.63
CA GLY A 44 61.95 -13.83 10.59
C GLY A 44 62.26 -14.29 9.17
N ALA A 45 63.55 -14.62 8.90
CA ALA A 45 63.94 -15.18 7.61
C ALA A 45 63.43 -16.64 7.48
N ILE A 46 63.00 -17.01 6.28
CA ILE A 46 62.67 -18.40 5.91
C ILE A 46 63.94 -19.02 5.29
N ASP A 47 64.36 -20.21 5.75
CA ASP A 47 65.47 -20.90 5.14
C ASP A 47 65.13 -21.35 3.70
N ALA A 48 66.17 -21.52 2.85
CA ALA A 48 66.03 -21.80 1.44
C ALA A 48 65.18 -23.08 1.17
N LYS A 49 65.35 -24.13 1.97
CA LYS A 49 64.63 -25.40 1.82
C LYS A 49 63.13 -25.22 2.13
N THR A 50 62.82 -24.54 3.24
CA THR A 50 61.43 -24.21 3.58
C THR A 50 60.77 -23.34 2.54
N PHE A 51 61.50 -22.31 2.02
CA PHE A 51 61.01 -21.46 0.95
C PHE A 51 60.68 -22.26 -0.33
N GLU A 52 61.57 -23.16 -0.75
CA GLU A 52 61.34 -24.04 -1.92
C GLU A 52 60.08 -24.89 -1.75
N VAL A 53 59.87 -25.50 -0.54
CA VAL A 53 58.66 -26.29 -0.25
C VAL A 53 57.41 -25.46 -0.28
N LEU A 54 57.41 -24.23 0.29
CA LEU A 54 56.28 -23.32 0.25
C LEU A 54 55.91 -22.88 -1.15
N THR A 55 56.92 -22.52 -1.97
CA THR A 55 56.75 -22.14 -3.37
C THR A 55 56.15 -23.28 -4.19
N LYS A 56 56.71 -24.50 -4.05
CA LYS A 56 56.17 -25.67 -4.74
C LYS A 56 54.72 -25.99 -4.33
N ALA A 57 54.42 -25.85 -3.05
CA ALA A 57 53.04 -26.07 -2.56
C ALA A 57 52.08 -25.01 -3.14
N GLN A 58 52.56 -23.76 -3.29
CA GLN A 58 51.76 -22.69 -3.92
C GLN A 58 51.49 -23.03 -5.40
N GLU A 59 52.50 -23.36 -6.17
CA GLU A 59 52.37 -23.73 -7.60
C GLU A 59 51.39 -24.89 -7.80
N LEU A 60 51.46 -25.90 -6.93
CA LEU A 60 50.53 -27.04 -6.94
C LEU A 60 49.12 -26.63 -6.60
N ALA A 61 48.93 -25.73 -5.65
CA ALA A 61 47.63 -25.25 -5.27
C ALA A 61 47.00 -24.35 -6.37
N GLU A 62 47.80 -23.50 -7.04
CA GLU A 62 47.34 -22.67 -8.17
C GLU A 62 47.00 -23.54 -9.41
N ALA A 63 47.55 -24.75 -9.52
CA ALA A 63 47.19 -25.76 -10.50
C ALA A 63 46.05 -26.70 -10.05
N ASP A 64 45.31 -26.35 -8.99
CA ASP A 64 44.24 -27.16 -8.37
C ASP A 64 44.67 -28.55 -7.87
N ARG A 65 46.00 -28.80 -7.78
CA ARG A 65 46.59 -30.06 -7.30
C ARG A 65 46.70 -30.07 -5.76
N TYR A 66 45.57 -29.84 -5.09
CA TYR A 66 45.50 -29.61 -3.64
C TYR A 66 46.07 -30.78 -2.79
N ALA A 67 45.82 -32.01 -3.20
CA ALA A 67 46.32 -33.16 -2.49
C ALA A 67 47.85 -33.22 -2.46
N GLU A 68 48.49 -32.91 -3.60
CA GLU A 68 49.93 -32.87 -3.75
C GLU A 68 50.53 -31.67 -3.02
N ALA A 69 49.86 -30.52 -3.06
CA ALA A 69 50.25 -29.34 -2.30
C ALA A 69 50.28 -29.63 -0.80
N ILE A 70 49.25 -30.32 -0.26
CA ILE A 70 49.22 -30.75 1.13
C ILE A 70 50.35 -31.78 1.47
N GLN A 71 50.61 -32.74 0.56
CA GLN A 71 51.71 -33.67 0.76
C GLN A 71 53.06 -32.94 0.80
N THR A 72 53.28 -31.97 -0.06
CA THR A 72 54.46 -31.13 -0.09
C THR A 72 54.63 -30.37 1.23
N LEU A 73 53.61 -29.74 1.74
CA LEU A 73 53.63 -29.04 3.02
C LEU A 73 53.87 -30.01 4.21
N ASN A 74 53.35 -31.25 4.15
CA ASN A 74 53.54 -32.26 5.19
C ASN A 74 55.03 -32.61 5.36
N THR A 75 55.91 -32.42 4.34
CA THR A 75 57.34 -32.72 4.46
C THR A 75 58.08 -31.84 5.47
N ILE A 76 57.52 -30.62 5.73
CA ILE A 76 58.09 -29.66 6.69
C ILE A 76 57.27 -29.47 7.94
N LYS A 77 56.05 -30.01 8.01
CA LYS A 77 55.06 -29.76 9.06
C LYS A 77 55.58 -30.01 10.49
N HIS A 78 56.42 -31.00 10.65
CA HIS A 78 56.95 -31.42 11.96
C HIS A 78 58.43 -31.08 12.10
N SER A 79 58.96 -30.18 11.29
CA SER A 79 60.38 -29.79 11.33
C SER A 79 60.66 -28.86 12.51
N ASP A 80 61.51 -29.23 13.42
CA ASP A 80 62.00 -28.39 14.52
C ASP A 80 62.79 -27.17 14.06
N LYS A 81 63.20 -27.15 12.76
CA LYS A 81 63.94 -26.06 12.16
C LYS A 81 63.07 -24.87 11.72
N LEU A 82 61.73 -25.07 11.72
CA LEU A 82 60.80 -23.95 11.37
C LEU A 82 60.78 -22.95 12.52
N ASN A 83 61.07 -21.70 12.24
CA ASN A 83 60.78 -20.60 13.15
C ASN A 83 59.28 -20.28 13.11
N SER A 84 58.84 -19.47 14.04
CA SER A 84 57.43 -19.09 14.20
C SER A 84 56.86 -18.43 12.93
N TYR A 85 57.66 -17.62 12.22
CA TYR A 85 57.30 -16.99 10.96
C TYR A 85 57.05 -18.05 9.88
N ALA A 86 58.01 -18.95 9.65
CA ALA A 86 57.90 -19.99 8.63
C ALA A 86 56.72 -20.95 8.93
N ARG A 87 56.46 -21.30 10.19
CA ARG A 87 55.26 -22.08 10.60
C ARG A 87 53.98 -21.34 10.28
N SER A 88 53.93 -20.04 10.57
CA SER A 88 52.76 -19.23 10.29
C SER A 88 52.49 -19.21 8.79
N GLN A 89 53.49 -19.04 7.93
CA GLN A 89 53.32 -19.09 6.47
C GLN A 89 52.84 -20.48 6.02
N MET A 90 53.46 -21.56 6.52
CA MET A 90 53.01 -22.92 6.22
C MET A 90 51.52 -23.14 6.57
N TRP A 91 51.09 -22.72 7.74
CA TRP A 91 49.67 -22.80 8.13
C TRP A 91 48.76 -21.93 7.28
N ASN A 92 49.25 -20.79 6.79
CA ASN A 92 48.49 -19.96 5.88
C ASN A 92 48.22 -20.69 4.55
N PHE A 93 49.22 -21.40 3.99
CA PHE A 93 49.00 -22.23 2.82
C PHE A 93 48.02 -23.39 3.08
N TYR A 94 48.10 -24.08 4.21
CA TYR A 94 47.09 -25.07 4.57
C TYR A 94 45.70 -24.48 4.63
N ALA A 95 45.55 -23.32 5.25
CA ALA A 95 44.26 -22.62 5.35
C ALA A 95 43.70 -22.27 4.00
N PHE A 96 44.57 -21.71 3.09
CA PHE A 96 44.19 -21.38 1.73
C PHE A 96 43.73 -22.63 0.96
N ILE A 97 44.52 -23.71 0.97
CA ILE A 97 44.17 -24.95 0.27
C ILE A 97 42.86 -25.56 0.78
N TYR A 98 42.65 -25.58 2.08
CA TYR A 98 41.41 -26.10 2.66
C TYR A 98 40.23 -25.21 2.31
N ALA A 99 40.38 -23.87 2.35
CA ALA A 99 39.32 -22.94 1.97
C ALA A 99 38.94 -23.07 0.48
N SER A 100 39.93 -23.26 -0.41
CA SER A 100 39.70 -23.50 -1.84
C SER A 100 38.93 -24.81 -2.11
N GLN A 101 39.03 -25.77 -1.21
CA GLN A 101 38.27 -27.03 -1.27
C GLN A 101 36.93 -26.94 -0.50
N GLU A 102 36.49 -25.78 -0.04
CA GLU A 102 35.31 -25.57 0.81
C GLU A 102 35.36 -26.34 2.14
N LYS A 103 36.54 -26.80 2.52
CA LYS A 103 36.81 -27.44 3.84
C LYS A 103 37.00 -26.35 4.90
N TYR A 104 35.93 -25.61 5.15
CA TYR A 104 35.98 -24.39 5.99
C TYR A 104 36.42 -24.65 7.44
N ARG A 105 36.04 -25.78 8.03
CA ARG A 105 36.45 -26.14 9.41
C ARG A 105 37.92 -26.41 9.50
N GLU A 106 38.51 -27.13 8.52
CA GLU A 106 39.92 -27.41 8.42
C GLU A 106 40.73 -26.14 8.20
N ALA A 107 40.24 -25.24 7.32
CA ALA A 107 40.84 -23.93 7.08
C ALA A 107 40.88 -23.09 8.36
N ILE A 108 39.78 -23.04 9.11
CA ILE A 108 39.71 -22.37 10.42
C ILE A 108 40.71 -22.99 11.38
N GLY A 109 40.86 -24.33 11.39
CA GLY A 109 41.85 -25.04 12.19
C GLY A 109 43.26 -24.59 11.90
N ALA A 110 43.61 -24.41 10.61
CA ALA A 110 44.92 -23.91 10.18
C ALA A 110 45.14 -22.44 10.60
N TYR A 111 44.13 -21.56 10.43
CA TYR A 111 44.23 -20.18 10.90
C TYR A 111 44.39 -20.08 12.43
N LYS A 112 43.74 -20.93 13.21
CA LYS A 112 43.95 -21.00 14.67
C LYS A 112 45.39 -21.33 15.04
N LYS A 113 46.09 -22.14 14.24
CA LYS A 113 47.51 -22.41 14.44
C LYS A 113 48.37 -21.16 14.22
N ILE A 114 48.03 -20.32 13.23
CA ILE A 114 48.69 -19.01 13.00
C ILE A 114 48.54 -18.12 14.24
N LEU A 115 47.31 -18.03 14.78
CA LEU A 115 47.03 -17.21 15.97
C LEU A 115 47.75 -17.70 17.25
N ALA A 116 48.18 -18.95 17.25
CA ALA A 116 48.91 -19.54 18.38
C ALA A 116 50.44 -19.38 18.30
N GLU A 117 50.96 -18.92 17.13
CA GLU A 117 52.37 -18.67 16.96
C GLU A 117 52.77 -17.34 17.62
N VAL A 118 53.80 -17.38 18.51
CA VAL A 118 54.20 -16.22 19.33
C VAL A 118 54.69 -15.05 18.49
N ASP A 119 55.46 -15.32 17.42
CA ASP A 119 56.07 -14.34 16.55
C ASP A 119 55.43 -14.32 15.15
N ALA A 120 54.18 -14.71 15.05
CA ALA A 120 53.44 -14.56 13.82
C ALA A 120 53.39 -13.08 13.38
N PRO A 121 53.59 -12.75 12.10
CA PRO A 121 53.45 -11.37 11.63
C PRO A 121 52.08 -10.78 11.93
N ASP A 122 52.06 -9.53 12.40
CA ASP A 122 50.81 -8.83 12.74
C ASP A 122 49.84 -8.78 11.56
N GLY A 123 50.36 -8.51 10.34
CA GLY A 123 49.53 -8.55 9.14
C GLY A 123 48.86 -9.89 8.86
N LEU A 124 49.61 -11.00 9.13
CA LEU A 124 49.07 -12.35 8.96
C LEU A 124 48.03 -12.68 10.03
N ILE A 125 48.26 -12.24 11.29
CA ILE A 125 47.28 -12.38 12.39
C ILE A 125 45.98 -11.64 12.04
N LEU A 126 46.05 -10.39 11.50
CA LEU A 126 44.90 -9.63 11.07
C LEU A 126 44.16 -10.30 9.92
N THR A 127 44.93 -10.76 8.91
CA THR A 127 44.35 -11.54 7.79
C THR A 127 43.65 -12.81 8.31
N ALA A 128 44.29 -13.57 9.18
CA ALA A 128 43.71 -14.79 9.76
C ALA A 128 42.39 -14.49 10.48
N LYS A 129 42.32 -13.45 11.33
CA LYS A 129 41.09 -13.04 12.03
C LYS A 129 39.96 -12.67 11.07
N TYR A 130 40.27 -11.86 10.03
CA TYR A 130 39.28 -11.45 9.05
C TYR A 130 38.76 -12.64 8.23
N THR A 131 39.68 -13.47 7.71
CA THR A 131 39.29 -14.64 6.91
C THR A 131 38.55 -15.68 7.74
N MET A 132 38.95 -15.88 8.98
CA MET A 132 38.18 -16.76 9.90
C MET A 132 36.75 -16.26 10.09
N ALA A 133 36.55 -14.95 10.24
CA ALA A 133 35.19 -14.40 10.33
C ALA A 133 34.38 -14.68 9.05
N GLN A 134 35.01 -14.56 7.86
CA GLN A 134 34.37 -14.92 6.58
C GLN A 134 34.00 -16.41 6.52
N LEU A 135 34.92 -17.30 6.93
CA LEU A 135 34.66 -18.74 6.96
C LEU A 135 33.58 -19.14 7.97
N TYR A 136 33.56 -18.51 9.14
CA TYR A 136 32.47 -18.69 10.11
C TYR A 136 31.13 -18.18 9.58
N PHE A 137 31.15 -17.13 8.77
CA PHE A 137 29.95 -16.64 8.11
C PHE A 137 29.39 -17.68 7.13
N GLN A 138 30.25 -18.38 6.37
CA GLN A 138 29.85 -19.49 5.49
C GLN A 138 29.28 -20.68 6.28
N LEU A 139 29.78 -20.90 7.47
CA LEU A 139 29.28 -21.94 8.39
C LEU A 139 28.06 -21.49 9.20
N GLU A 140 27.53 -20.28 8.97
CA GLU A 140 26.42 -19.68 9.72
C GLU A 140 26.69 -19.56 11.24
N ASP A 141 27.94 -19.66 11.67
CA ASP A 141 28.38 -19.43 13.07
C ASP A 141 28.55 -17.91 13.30
N TYR A 142 27.42 -17.20 13.34
CA TYR A 142 27.39 -15.75 13.45
C TYR A 142 27.99 -15.23 14.77
N GLN A 143 27.96 -16.03 15.84
CA GLN A 143 28.58 -15.63 17.09
C GLN A 143 30.11 -15.56 16.95
N SER A 144 30.71 -16.55 16.28
CA SER A 144 32.15 -16.52 15.97
C SER A 144 32.51 -15.39 15.02
N VAL A 145 31.64 -15.09 14.02
CA VAL A 145 31.83 -13.91 13.14
C VAL A 145 31.91 -12.62 13.98
N ILE A 146 30.98 -12.42 14.91
CA ILE A 146 30.97 -11.25 15.81
C ILE A 146 32.28 -11.15 16.58
N ASN A 147 32.70 -12.25 17.24
CA ASN A 147 33.88 -12.27 18.07
C ASN A 147 35.16 -11.90 17.28
N PHE A 148 35.36 -12.50 16.10
CA PHE A 148 36.53 -12.26 15.27
C PHE A 148 36.52 -10.90 14.60
N MET A 149 35.37 -10.44 14.12
CA MET A 149 35.26 -9.13 13.49
C MET A 149 35.40 -7.98 14.47
N GLU A 150 34.83 -8.10 15.67
CA GLU A 150 35.04 -7.09 16.71
C GLU A 150 36.51 -7.00 17.13
N ALA A 151 37.19 -8.16 17.32
CA ALA A 151 38.59 -8.21 17.59
C ALA A 151 39.41 -7.52 16.47
N TRP A 152 39.10 -7.83 15.22
CA TRP A 152 39.75 -7.24 14.07
C TRP A 152 39.54 -5.71 13.96
N ILE A 153 38.29 -5.24 14.11
CA ILE A 153 37.96 -3.81 14.06
C ILE A 153 38.67 -3.00 15.15
N ARG A 154 38.87 -3.59 16.35
CA ARG A 154 39.61 -2.92 17.44
C ARG A 154 41.09 -2.67 17.09
N GLU A 155 41.68 -3.53 16.29
CA GLU A 155 43.10 -3.47 15.94
C GLU A 155 43.40 -2.62 14.69
N ILE A 156 42.41 -2.41 13.83
CA ILE A 156 42.54 -1.65 12.58
C ILE A 156 42.28 -0.14 12.83
N SER A 157 43.10 0.73 12.24
CA SER A 157 42.94 2.17 12.31
C SER A 157 41.73 2.69 11.51
N LYS A 158 41.49 2.10 10.33
CA LYS A 158 40.38 2.48 9.40
C LYS A 158 39.65 1.23 8.92
N PRO A 159 38.66 0.73 9.68
CA PRO A 159 37.85 -0.40 9.24
C PRO A 159 37.08 -0.06 7.95
N THR A 160 36.96 -1.03 7.06
CA THR A 160 36.25 -0.86 5.78
C THR A 160 34.72 -0.95 5.96
N ALA A 161 33.98 -0.38 4.99
CA ALA A 161 32.53 -0.53 4.95
C ALA A 161 32.12 -2.02 4.91
N THR A 162 32.87 -2.86 4.18
CA THR A 162 32.61 -4.31 4.08
C THR A 162 32.76 -5.01 5.43
N ALA A 163 33.73 -4.64 6.25
CA ALA A 163 33.91 -5.20 7.59
C ALA A 163 32.71 -4.85 8.50
N HIS A 164 32.28 -3.61 8.47
CA HIS A 164 31.10 -3.17 9.22
C HIS A 164 29.82 -3.84 8.73
N ILE A 165 29.65 -4.08 7.42
CA ILE A 165 28.49 -4.81 6.88
C ILE A 165 28.49 -6.25 7.34
N MET A 166 29.64 -6.94 7.30
CA MET A 166 29.71 -8.34 7.77
C MET A 166 29.30 -8.44 9.24
N LEU A 167 29.78 -7.52 10.08
CA LEU A 167 29.44 -7.48 11.49
C LEU A 167 27.95 -7.12 11.70
N ALA A 168 27.42 -6.18 10.91
CA ALA A 168 26.00 -5.83 10.95
C ALA A 168 25.10 -7.01 10.57
N GLN A 169 25.48 -7.76 9.54
CA GLN A 169 24.76 -8.98 9.12
C GLN A 169 24.77 -10.05 10.21
N ALA A 170 25.94 -10.30 10.84
CA ALA A 170 26.05 -11.27 11.91
C ALA A 170 25.20 -10.89 13.12
N TYR A 171 25.20 -9.64 13.53
CA TYR A 171 24.32 -9.13 14.59
C TYR A 171 22.83 -9.20 14.21
N TYR A 172 22.48 -8.95 12.95
CA TYR A 172 21.11 -9.09 12.49
C TYR A 172 20.62 -10.53 12.56
N GLN A 173 21.46 -11.49 12.14
CA GLN A 173 21.11 -12.92 12.20
C GLN A 173 20.98 -13.43 13.65
N THR A 174 21.76 -12.88 14.57
CA THR A 174 21.64 -13.18 16.01
C THR A 174 20.55 -12.33 16.70
N LYS A 175 19.81 -11.51 15.95
CA LYS A 175 18.72 -10.62 16.43
C LYS A 175 19.17 -9.56 17.45
N ILE A 176 20.42 -9.18 17.39
CA ILE A 176 20.98 -8.11 18.23
C ILE A 176 20.94 -6.81 17.41
N TYR A 177 19.76 -6.20 17.34
CA TYR A 177 19.42 -5.16 16.34
C TYR A 177 20.16 -3.82 16.54
N ASP A 178 20.45 -3.39 17.79
CA ASP A 178 21.14 -2.12 18.02
C ASP A 178 22.59 -2.11 17.51
N PRO A 179 23.43 -3.11 17.84
CA PRO A 179 24.75 -3.26 17.22
C PRO A 179 24.70 -3.47 15.72
N ALA A 180 23.70 -4.22 15.20
CA ALA A 180 23.50 -4.38 13.77
C ALA A 180 23.30 -3.04 13.07
N LEU A 181 22.38 -2.22 13.57
CA LEU A 181 22.10 -0.89 13.02
C LEU A 181 23.32 0.04 13.10
N ASN A 182 24.00 0.07 14.25
CA ASN A 182 25.17 0.92 14.43
C ASN A 182 26.29 0.60 13.42
N ASN A 183 26.59 -0.68 13.21
CA ASN A 183 27.59 -1.09 12.22
C ASN A 183 27.12 -0.81 10.78
N LEU A 184 25.85 -1.06 10.48
CA LEU A 184 25.29 -0.74 9.17
C LEU A 184 25.38 0.77 8.85
N LEU A 185 25.06 1.64 9.80
CA LEU A 185 25.16 3.09 9.62
C LEU A 185 26.61 3.52 9.40
N LYS A 186 27.58 2.96 10.14
CA LYS A 186 29.01 3.23 9.92
C LYS A 186 29.43 2.84 8.50
N ALA A 187 28.97 1.70 7.97
CA ALA A 187 29.26 1.29 6.61
C ALA A 187 28.66 2.27 5.58
N ILE A 188 27.43 2.71 5.80
CA ILE A 188 26.74 3.68 4.96
C ILE A 188 27.47 5.02 4.96
N ASP A 189 27.92 5.49 6.12
CA ASP A 189 28.66 6.76 6.26
C ASP A 189 30.01 6.69 5.54
N ILE A 190 30.71 5.57 5.61
CA ILE A 190 31.98 5.36 4.87
C ILE A 190 31.75 5.46 3.35
N GLU A 191 30.71 4.84 2.81
CA GLU A 191 30.39 4.91 1.37
C GLU A 191 29.98 6.34 0.97
N LYS A 192 29.12 6.99 1.78
CA LYS A 192 28.71 8.39 1.54
C LYS A 192 29.90 9.35 1.57
N ALA A 193 30.83 9.18 2.50
CA ALA A 193 32.06 9.99 2.59
C ALA A 193 32.98 9.84 1.36
N GLN A 194 32.88 8.70 0.65
CA GLN A 194 33.59 8.46 -0.60
C GLN A 194 32.83 8.93 -1.85
N GLY A 195 31.68 9.61 -1.66
CA GLY A 195 30.82 10.04 -2.77
C GLY A 195 30.10 8.89 -3.49
N LYS A 196 30.11 7.71 -2.91
CA LYS A 196 29.47 6.53 -3.51
C LYS A 196 27.99 6.47 -3.15
N LYS A 197 27.19 5.95 -4.08
CA LYS A 197 25.77 5.64 -3.84
C LYS A 197 25.66 4.48 -2.86
N VAL A 198 24.85 4.64 -1.82
CA VAL A 198 24.57 3.55 -0.85
C VAL A 198 23.89 2.40 -1.57
N LYS A 199 24.35 1.18 -1.33
CA LYS A 199 23.82 -0.03 -2.00
C LYS A 199 22.37 -0.31 -1.57
N GLU A 200 21.55 -0.74 -2.52
CA GLU A 200 20.13 -1.04 -2.27
C GLU A 200 19.91 -2.05 -1.14
N ASN A 201 20.71 -3.14 -1.13
CA ASN A 201 20.61 -4.17 -0.11
C ASN A 201 20.94 -3.66 1.30
N TRP A 202 21.78 -2.64 1.44
CA TRP A 202 22.09 -2.03 2.74
C TRP A 202 20.91 -1.20 3.26
N LEU A 203 20.28 -0.40 2.40
CA LEU A 203 19.07 0.34 2.76
C LEU A 203 17.92 -0.63 3.07
N ARG A 204 17.79 -1.71 2.33
CA ARG A 204 16.79 -2.76 2.63
C ARG A 204 17.04 -3.40 4.01
N MET A 205 18.30 -3.69 4.33
CA MET A 205 18.68 -4.20 5.65
C MET A 205 18.37 -3.16 6.75
N GLN A 206 18.66 -1.88 6.51
CA GLN A 206 18.32 -0.79 7.43
C GLN A 206 16.80 -0.72 7.71
N ALA A 207 15.98 -0.80 6.65
CA ALA A 207 14.53 -0.84 6.79
C ALA A 207 14.06 -2.07 7.58
N ALA A 208 14.67 -3.24 7.32
CA ALA A 208 14.35 -4.47 8.04
C ALA A 208 14.71 -4.36 9.53
N ILE A 209 15.87 -3.80 9.88
CA ILE A 209 16.27 -3.59 11.27
C ILE A 209 15.31 -2.64 11.99
N TYR A 210 14.95 -1.50 11.37
CA TYR A 210 13.97 -0.58 11.96
C TYR A 210 12.61 -1.24 12.14
N PHE A 211 12.18 -2.06 11.17
CA PHE A 211 10.93 -2.80 11.25
C PHE A 211 10.91 -3.80 12.42
N GLU A 212 11.98 -4.58 12.60
CA GLU A 212 12.11 -5.52 13.72
C GLU A 212 12.18 -4.82 15.09
N LYS A 213 12.54 -3.54 15.09
CA LYS A 213 12.54 -2.67 16.28
C LYS A 213 11.20 -1.94 16.49
N ASP A 214 10.17 -2.23 15.71
CA ASP A 214 8.87 -1.51 15.70
C ASP A 214 9.00 0.01 15.46
N ASP A 215 10.10 0.46 14.83
CA ASP A 215 10.33 1.86 14.48
C ASP A 215 9.77 2.17 13.09
N THR A 216 8.45 2.25 13.01
CA THR A 216 7.70 2.51 11.77
C THR A 216 8.12 3.82 11.09
N LYS A 217 8.51 4.85 11.88
CA LYS A 217 8.91 6.16 11.32
C LYS A 217 10.23 6.07 10.56
N ASN A 218 11.25 5.45 11.14
CA ASN A 218 12.54 5.29 10.47
C ASN A 218 12.48 4.24 9.36
N THR A 219 11.63 3.22 9.49
CA THR A 219 11.30 2.28 8.41
C THR A 219 10.74 3.04 7.19
N LEU A 220 9.75 3.90 7.40
CA LEU A 220 9.17 4.73 6.33
C LEU A 220 10.23 5.63 5.67
N LYS A 221 11.01 6.37 6.46
CA LYS A 221 12.08 7.22 5.94
C LYS A 221 13.08 6.45 5.08
N THR A 222 13.44 5.25 5.51
CA THR A 222 14.38 4.40 4.75
C THR A 222 13.76 3.92 3.44
N TYR A 223 12.44 3.59 3.41
CA TYR A 223 11.77 3.25 2.16
C TYR A 223 11.59 4.46 1.23
N GLU A 224 11.43 5.66 1.76
CA GLU A 224 11.45 6.89 0.96
C GLU A 224 12.83 7.12 0.32
N GLU A 225 13.94 6.88 1.06
CA GLU A 225 15.32 6.90 0.52
C GLU A 225 15.52 5.79 -0.54
N LEU A 226 15.03 4.58 -0.29
CA LEU A 226 15.02 3.49 -1.27
C LEU A 226 14.28 3.88 -2.54
N LEU A 227 13.09 4.44 -2.44
CA LEU A 227 12.30 4.86 -3.59
C LEU A 227 12.99 5.96 -4.40
N HIS A 228 13.65 6.91 -3.72
CA HIS A 228 14.40 7.98 -4.37
C HIS A 228 15.58 7.44 -5.19
N HIS A 229 16.34 6.50 -4.64
CA HIS A 229 17.55 5.98 -5.29
C HIS A 229 17.28 4.77 -6.21
N TYR A 230 16.25 3.99 -5.92
CA TYR A 230 15.90 2.72 -6.56
C TYR A 230 14.39 2.64 -6.80
N PRO A 231 13.84 3.44 -7.76
CA PRO A 231 12.40 3.51 -7.98
C PRO A 231 11.79 2.13 -8.22
N SER A 232 10.79 1.76 -7.40
CA SER A 232 10.11 0.46 -7.46
C SER A 232 8.70 0.54 -6.95
N ILE A 233 7.77 -0.14 -7.63
CA ILE A 233 6.38 -0.31 -7.16
C ILE A 233 6.34 -1.03 -5.81
N THR A 234 7.28 -1.96 -5.57
CA THR A 234 7.39 -2.65 -4.29
C THR A 234 7.61 -1.67 -3.13
N TYR A 235 8.48 -0.69 -3.31
CA TYR A 235 8.73 0.33 -2.29
C TYR A 235 7.55 1.26 -2.10
N LEU A 236 6.86 1.66 -3.17
CA LEU A 236 5.60 2.41 -3.06
C LEU A 236 4.55 1.63 -2.24
N ARG A 237 4.42 0.32 -2.45
CA ARG A 237 3.49 -0.52 -1.66
C ARG A 237 3.86 -0.55 -0.17
N GLN A 238 5.16 -0.64 0.15
CA GLN A 238 5.64 -0.58 1.54
C GLN A 238 5.34 0.79 2.17
N ILE A 239 5.66 1.88 1.47
CA ILE A 239 5.37 3.25 1.92
C ILE A 239 3.87 3.44 2.18
N ALA A 240 3.01 2.95 1.28
CA ALA A 240 1.56 3.02 1.47
C ALA A 240 1.09 2.24 2.71
N GLY A 241 1.66 1.05 2.95
CA GLY A 241 1.39 0.25 4.16
C GLY A 241 1.78 1.00 5.43
N LEU A 242 3.02 1.51 5.47
CA LEU A 242 3.56 2.26 6.61
C LEU A 242 2.79 3.56 6.90
N HIS A 243 2.32 4.27 5.86
CA HIS A 243 1.41 5.40 6.06
C HIS A 243 0.09 4.97 6.70
N GLY A 244 -0.44 3.78 6.35
CA GLY A 244 -1.63 3.23 7.00
C GLY A 244 -1.40 2.90 8.49
N GLU A 245 -0.25 2.33 8.83
CA GLU A 245 0.13 2.03 10.23
C GLU A 245 0.29 3.32 11.06
N LEU A 246 0.80 4.37 10.45
CA LEU A 246 0.95 5.69 11.09
C LEU A 246 -0.34 6.53 11.11
N GLY A 247 -1.46 6.03 10.57
CA GLY A 247 -2.73 6.77 10.47
C GLY A 247 -2.71 7.92 9.45
N ASN A 248 -1.73 7.99 8.58
CA ASN A 248 -1.57 9.02 7.56
C ASN A 248 -2.41 8.72 6.30
N GLU A 249 -3.74 8.64 6.44
CA GLU A 249 -4.65 8.16 5.39
C GLU A 249 -4.55 8.95 4.08
N ARG A 250 -4.33 10.28 4.13
CA ARG A 250 -4.15 11.10 2.92
C ARG A 250 -2.88 10.72 2.16
N LYS A 251 -1.76 10.50 2.84
CA LYS A 251 -0.50 10.08 2.21
C LYS A 251 -0.61 8.65 1.69
N ARG A 252 -1.28 7.78 2.43
CA ARG A 252 -1.62 6.43 1.98
C ARG A 252 -2.40 6.45 0.67
N LEU A 253 -3.46 7.25 0.59
CA LEU A 253 -4.27 7.43 -0.61
C LEU A 253 -3.44 7.93 -1.80
N THR A 254 -2.65 9.00 -1.61
CA THR A 254 -1.79 9.55 -2.68
C THR A 254 -0.76 8.54 -3.17
N THR A 255 -0.21 7.72 -2.29
CA THR A 255 0.73 6.66 -2.67
C THR A 255 0.04 5.56 -3.48
N TYR A 256 -1.17 5.13 -3.07
CA TYR A 256 -1.97 4.18 -3.86
C TYR A 256 -2.42 4.74 -5.21
N ASP A 257 -2.73 6.06 -5.27
CA ASP A 257 -3.07 6.73 -6.53
C ASP A 257 -1.86 6.72 -7.49
N ALA A 258 -0.65 6.98 -6.98
CA ALA A 258 0.57 6.88 -7.77
C ALA A 258 0.80 5.46 -8.32
N ILE A 259 0.54 4.41 -7.53
CA ILE A 259 0.62 3.01 -7.97
C ILE A 259 -0.43 2.72 -9.06
N TYR A 260 -1.65 3.27 -8.91
CA TYR A 260 -2.72 3.13 -9.91
C TYR A 260 -2.36 3.81 -11.23
N LEU A 261 -1.85 5.04 -11.18
CA LEU A 261 -1.45 5.80 -12.37
C LEU A 261 -0.32 5.13 -13.16
N GLN A 262 0.54 4.35 -12.49
CA GLN A 262 1.55 3.51 -13.14
C GLN A 262 0.99 2.18 -13.66
N GLY A 263 -0.33 1.98 -13.58
CA GLY A 263 -0.99 0.76 -14.04
C GLY A 263 -0.61 -0.50 -13.24
N ALA A 264 -0.12 -0.34 -12.02
CA ALA A 264 0.39 -1.45 -11.21
C ALA A 264 -0.66 -2.10 -10.28
N LEU A 265 -1.90 -1.57 -10.22
CA LEU A 265 -3.03 -2.24 -9.59
C LEU A 265 -3.69 -3.18 -10.60
N LYS A 266 -3.43 -4.48 -10.49
CA LYS A 266 -3.88 -5.49 -11.46
C LYS A 266 -5.05 -6.36 -10.96
N LYS A 267 -5.41 -6.26 -9.69
CA LYS A 267 -6.48 -7.03 -9.07
C LYS A 267 -7.71 -6.17 -8.82
N GLU A 268 -8.90 -6.76 -9.06
CA GLU A 268 -10.19 -6.12 -8.73
C GLU A 268 -10.20 -5.54 -7.30
N SER A 269 -9.74 -6.33 -6.33
CA SER A 269 -9.70 -5.92 -4.93
C SER A 269 -8.81 -4.70 -4.66
N GLU A 270 -7.71 -4.56 -5.39
CA GLU A 270 -6.79 -3.41 -5.23
C GLU A 270 -7.43 -2.12 -5.75
N VAL A 271 -8.07 -2.18 -6.92
CA VAL A 271 -8.72 -1.01 -7.53
C VAL A 271 -9.96 -0.59 -6.73
N LEU A 272 -10.76 -1.56 -6.27
CA LEU A 272 -11.90 -1.28 -5.38
C LEU A 272 -11.44 -0.71 -4.03
N ASN A 273 -10.31 -1.19 -3.48
CA ASN A 273 -9.76 -0.64 -2.24
C ASN A 273 -9.36 0.83 -2.40
N LEU A 274 -8.72 1.19 -3.52
CA LEU A 274 -8.41 2.59 -3.83
C LEU A 274 -9.69 3.43 -3.95
N ALA A 275 -10.72 2.91 -4.61
CA ALA A 275 -12.02 3.60 -4.70
C ALA A 275 -12.66 3.81 -3.31
N TYR A 276 -12.60 2.80 -2.43
CA TYR A 276 -13.07 2.95 -1.05
C TYR A 276 -12.24 3.97 -0.24
N MET A 277 -10.92 4.05 -0.47
CA MET A 277 -10.09 5.09 0.14
C MET A 277 -10.54 6.48 -0.30
N TYR A 278 -10.85 6.68 -1.59
CA TYR A 278 -11.38 7.94 -2.09
C TYR A 278 -12.73 8.28 -1.45
N LEU A 279 -13.64 7.30 -1.33
CA LEU A 279 -14.93 7.50 -0.65
C LEU A 279 -14.74 7.88 0.84
N GLY A 280 -13.81 7.23 1.52
CA GLY A 280 -13.49 7.52 2.92
C GLY A 280 -12.85 8.90 3.14
N GLN A 281 -12.25 9.49 2.11
CA GLN A 281 -11.71 10.86 2.11
C GLN A 281 -12.66 11.89 1.49
N GLU A 282 -13.94 11.52 1.31
CA GLU A 282 -14.99 12.39 0.74
C GLU A 282 -14.67 12.90 -0.66
N ILE A 283 -14.04 12.06 -1.49
CA ILE A 283 -13.70 12.33 -2.89
C ILE A 283 -14.46 11.36 -3.82
N PRO A 284 -15.81 11.36 -3.80
CA PRO A 284 -16.62 10.34 -4.46
C PRO A 284 -16.50 10.37 -5.99
N TYR A 285 -16.24 11.53 -6.59
CA TYR A 285 -16.07 11.65 -8.04
C TYR A 285 -14.90 10.80 -8.56
N LYS A 286 -13.73 10.85 -7.89
CA LYS A 286 -12.60 10.02 -8.28
C LYS A 286 -12.88 8.53 -8.07
N ALA A 287 -13.57 8.17 -6.98
CA ALA A 287 -13.98 6.80 -6.74
C ALA A 287 -14.85 6.27 -7.88
N GLY A 288 -15.85 7.04 -8.30
CA GLY A 288 -16.71 6.71 -9.44
C GLY A 288 -15.93 6.51 -10.73
N LYS A 289 -15.01 7.43 -11.06
CA LYS A 289 -14.15 7.32 -12.25
C LYS A 289 -13.29 6.07 -12.26
N ILE A 290 -12.70 5.70 -11.13
CA ILE A 290 -11.82 4.53 -11.02
C ILE A 290 -12.63 3.23 -11.18
N ILE A 291 -13.81 3.14 -10.54
CA ILE A 291 -14.67 1.96 -10.66
C ILE A 291 -15.17 1.83 -12.11
N GLU A 292 -15.65 2.90 -12.71
CA GLU A 292 -16.14 2.90 -14.09
C GLU A 292 -15.04 2.51 -15.08
N ALA A 293 -13.83 3.07 -14.94
CA ALA A 293 -12.67 2.71 -15.75
C ALA A 293 -12.28 1.24 -15.57
N GLY A 294 -12.30 0.76 -14.33
CA GLY A 294 -12.01 -0.64 -14.01
C GLY A 294 -13.03 -1.62 -14.63
N MET A 295 -14.32 -1.27 -14.63
CA MET A 295 -15.37 -2.03 -15.31
C MET A 295 -15.17 -2.06 -16.83
N LYS A 296 -14.88 -0.88 -17.42
CA LYS A 296 -14.62 -0.73 -18.85
C LYS A 296 -13.42 -1.55 -19.35
N GLN A 297 -12.42 -1.73 -18.49
CA GLN A 297 -11.22 -2.54 -18.74
C GLN A 297 -11.39 -4.01 -18.36
N ASN A 298 -12.58 -4.46 -17.96
CA ASN A 298 -12.85 -5.80 -17.42
C ASN A 298 -12.00 -6.18 -16.20
N LEU A 299 -11.42 -5.21 -15.53
CA LEU A 299 -10.66 -5.41 -14.29
C LEU A 299 -11.59 -5.52 -13.06
N ILE A 300 -12.72 -4.81 -13.09
CA ILE A 300 -13.78 -4.89 -12.08
C ILE A 300 -15.00 -5.57 -12.72
N LYS A 301 -15.45 -6.66 -12.12
CA LYS A 301 -16.66 -7.38 -12.58
C LYS A 301 -17.91 -6.53 -12.33
N GLU A 302 -18.83 -6.53 -13.28
CA GLU A 302 -20.14 -5.86 -13.13
C GLU A 302 -21.09 -6.69 -12.24
N SER A 303 -20.65 -7.00 -11.02
CA SER A 303 -21.51 -7.62 -10.02
C SER A 303 -22.52 -6.62 -9.44
N PRO A 304 -23.69 -7.06 -8.91
CA PRO A 304 -24.65 -6.15 -8.27
C PRO A 304 -24.01 -5.25 -7.21
N LYS A 305 -23.09 -5.80 -6.42
CA LYS A 305 -22.36 -5.06 -5.38
C LYS A 305 -21.44 -3.97 -5.96
N ASN A 306 -20.70 -4.28 -7.02
CA ASN A 306 -19.77 -3.33 -7.61
C ASN A 306 -20.51 -2.20 -8.35
N VAL A 307 -21.61 -2.55 -9.05
CA VAL A 307 -22.49 -1.57 -9.71
C VAL A 307 -23.18 -0.67 -8.66
N GLU A 308 -23.61 -1.24 -7.53
CA GLU A 308 -24.12 -0.46 -6.39
C GLU A 308 -23.05 0.51 -5.85
N THR A 309 -21.80 0.07 -5.72
CA THR A 309 -20.69 0.91 -5.24
C THR A 309 -20.41 2.06 -6.22
N LEU A 310 -20.40 1.78 -7.52
CA LEU A 310 -20.28 2.79 -8.57
C LEU A 310 -21.41 3.84 -8.48
N ALA A 311 -22.63 3.36 -8.39
CA ALA A 311 -23.82 4.20 -8.32
C ALA A 311 -23.81 5.11 -7.08
N ASN A 312 -23.42 4.54 -5.92
CA ASN A 312 -23.28 5.33 -4.70
C ASN A 312 -22.17 6.39 -4.80
N ALA A 313 -21.05 6.06 -5.47
CA ALA A 313 -19.98 7.04 -5.70
C ALA A 313 -20.47 8.21 -6.56
N TRP A 314 -21.19 7.93 -7.65
CA TRP A 314 -21.77 8.97 -8.51
C TRP A 314 -22.87 9.79 -7.83
N ALA A 315 -23.71 9.14 -7.00
CA ALA A 315 -24.75 9.84 -6.24
C ALA A 315 -24.14 10.79 -5.20
N GLN A 316 -23.12 10.34 -4.44
CA GLN A 316 -22.41 11.19 -3.49
C GLN A 316 -21.64 12.34 -4.18
N ALA A 317 -21.24 12.15 -5.41
CA ALA A 317 -20.62 13.19 -6.24
C ALA A 317 -21.63 14.16 -6.89
N ASN A 318 -22.95 14.01 -6.64
CA ASN A 318 -24.04 14.71 -7.29
C ASN A 318 -24.06 14.55 -8.84
N GLU A 319 -23.46 13.48 -9.34
CA GLU A 319 -23.43 13.12 -10.77
C GLU A 319 -24.68 12.30 -11.14
N HIS A 320 -25.88 12.90 -11.00
CA HIS A 320 -27.16 12.21 -11.18
C HIS A 320 -27.29 11.50 -12.52
N LYS A 321 -26.81 12.12 -13.61
CA LYS A 321 -26.84 11.54 -14.97
C LYS A 321 -26.07 10.22 -15.07
N LYS A 322 -25.05 10.00 -14.21
CA LYS A 322 -24.26 8.75 -14.15
C LYS A 322 -24.80 7.80 -13.08
N ALA A 323 -25.28 8.36 -11.96
CA ALA A 323 -25.81 7.56 -10.84
C ALA A 323 -27.10 6.82 -11.23
N ILE A 324 -28.04 7.48 -11.95
CA ILE A 324 -29.34 6.92 -12.32
C ILE A 324 -29.20 5.61 -13.13
N PRO A 325 -28.48 5.56 -14.28
CA PRO A 325 -28.36 4.32 -15.05
C PRO A 325 -27.66 3.21 -14.26
N ALA A 326 -26.65 3.55 -13.45
CA ALA A 326 -25.95 2.58 -12.61
C ALA A 326 -26.86 2.01 -11.50
N LEU A 327 -27.65 2.87 -10.82
CA LEU A 327 -28.64 2.42 -9.82
C LEU A 327 -29.76 1.59 -10.46
N ARG A 328 -30.26 2.01 -11.62
CA ARG A 328 -31.28 1.25 -12.36
C ARG A 328 -30.78 -0.16 -12.69
N LYS A 329 -29.56 -0.28 -13.20
CA LYS A 329 -28.91 -1.58 -13.47
C LYS A 329 -28.74 -2.41 -12.17
N ALA A 330 -28.22 -1.80 -11.10
CA ALA A 330 -28.07 -2.48 -9.83
C ALA A 330 -29.42 -2.95 -9.25
N ALA A 331 -30.47 -2.12 -9.33
CA ALA A 331 -31.80 -2.42 -8.83
C ALA A 331 -32.48 -3.54 -9.62
N SER A 332 -32.28 -3.61 -10.95
CA SER A 332 -32.81 -4.68 -11.77
C SER A 332 -32.21 -6.06 -11.45
N LEU A 333 -30.98 -6.09 -10.96
CA LEU A 333 -30.24 -7.29 -10.56
C LEU A 333 -30.50 -7.70 -9.10
N SER A 334 -31.35 -6.98 -8.38
CA SER A 334 -31.57 -7.19 -6.94
C SER A 334 -33.03 -7.45 -6.61
N ASP A 335 -33.26 -8.41 -5.71
CA ASP A 335 -34.60 -8.67 -5.15
C ASP A 335 -34.95 -7.76 -3.95
N LYS A 336 -34.01 -6.88 -3.55
CA LYS A 336 -34.19 -6.00 -2.38
C LYS A 336 -34.66 -4.64 -2.81
N GLY A 337 -35.69 -4.11 -2.16
CA GLY A 337 -36.23 -2.77 -2.41
C GLY A 337 -35.23 -1.63 -2.12
N LEU A 338 -34.15 -1.90 -1.38
CA LEU A 338 -33.18 -0.88 -0.98
C LEU A 338 -32.57 -0.11 -2.16
N LEU A 339 -32.23 -0.79 -3.28
CA LEU A 339 -31.65 -0.13 -4.43
C LEU A 339 -32.67 0.75 -5.18
N TYR A 340 -33.93 0.31 -5.23
CA TYR A 340 -35.02 1.14 -5.74
C TYR A 340 -35.28 2.36 -4.85
N ALA A 341 -35.18 2.22 -3.51
CA ALA A 341 -35.30 3.37 -2.61
C ALA A 341 -34.16 4.39 -2.79
N ARG A 342 -32.94 3.93 -3.05
CA ARG A 342 -31.81 4.81 -3.40
C ARG A 342 -32.01 5.48 -4.76
N LEU A 343 -32.47 4.72 -5.74
CA LEU A 343 -32.80 5.25 -7.07
C LEU A 343 -33.87 6.33 -6.97
N ALA A 344 -34.90 6.13 -6.14
CA ALA A 344 -35.92 7.13 -5.85
C ALA A 344 -35.33 8.43 -5.26
N GLY A 345 -34.37 8.28 -4.33
CA GLY A 345 -33.66 9.43 -3.76
C GLY A 345 -32.89 10.21 -4.82
N VAL A 346 -32.13 9.53 -5.67
CA VAL A 346 -31.33 10.20 -6.73
C VAL A 346 -32.25 10.87 -7.78
N TYR A 347 -33.37 10.25 -8.16
CA TYR A 347 -34.37 10.89 -9.02
C TYR A 347 -34.97 12.14 -8.36
N PHE A 348 -35.28 12.05 -7.06
CA PHE A 348 -35.82 13.18 -6.31
C PHE A 348 -34.83 14.36 -6.28
N ASP A 349 -33.55 14.08 -5.99
CA ASP A 349 -32.48 15.09 -5.97
C ASP A 349 -32.21 15.69 -7.37
N ALA A 350 -32.46 14.92 -8.43
CA ALA A 350 -32.38 15.37 -9.82
C ALA A 350 -33.61 16.22 -10.27
N GLY A 351 -34.71 16.24 -9.49
CA GLY A 351 -35.95 16.87 -9.85
C GLY A 351 -36.89 16.02 -10.72
N ASP A 352 -36.52 14.78 -10.98
CA ASP A 352 -37.31 13.79 -11.75
C ASP A 352 -38.38 13.15 -10.83
N PHE A 353 -39.33 13.95 -10.35
CA PHE A 353 -40.25 13.56 -9.28
C PHE A 353 -41.19 12.41 -9.65
N LYS A 354 -41.58 12.30 -10.91
CA LYS A 354 -42.41 11.19 -11.37
C LYS A 354 -41.70 9.86 -11.26
N GLU A 355 -40.48 9.78 -11.78
CA GLU A 355 -39.60 8.63 -11.70
C GLU A 355 -39.22 8.31 -10.26
N ALA A 356 -39.06 9.34 -9.40
CA ALA A 356 -38.82 9.18 -7.97
C ALA A 356 -40.00 8.47 -7.29
N ALA A 357 -41.24 8.88 -7.55
CA ALA A 357 -42.44 8.26 -6.99
C ALA A 357 -42.58 6.81 -7.46
N GLU A 358 -42.37 6.51 -8.74
CA GLU A 358 -42.40 5.16 -9.30
C GLU A 358 -41.33 4.25 -8.68
N ALA A 359 -40.11 4.74 -8.56
CA ALA A 359 -39.01 3.99 -7.94
C ALA A 359 -39.28 3.73 -6.46
N ALA A 360 -39.80 4.72 -5.72
CA ALA A 360 -40.19 4.57 -4.32
C ALA A 360 -41.32 3.55 -4.14
N LYS A 361 -42.29 3.51 -5.05
CA LYS A 361 -43.36 2.52 -5.08
C LYS A 361 -42.78 1.11 -5.27
N LYS A 362 -41.92 0.89 -6.27
CA LYS A 362 -41.23 -0.37 -6.51
C LYS A 362 -40.37 -0.80 -5.30
N ALA A 363 -39.75 0.14 -4.61
CA ALA A 363 -39.01 -0.13 -3.38
C ALA A 363 -39.91 -0.71 -2.29
N ASN A 364 -41.12 -0.14 -2.12
CA ASN A 364 -42.10 -0.64 -1.15
C ASN A 364 -42.65 -2.02 -1.52
N GLU A 365 -42.87 -2.30 -2.80
CA GLU A 365 -43.33 -3.59 -3.33
C GLU A 365 -42.29 -4.69 -3.12
N LYS A 366 -41.04 -4.43 -3.46
CA LYS A 366 -39.91 -5.36 -3.23
C LYS A 366 -39.64 -5.57 -1.74
N GLY A 367 -39.92 -4.60 -0.88
CA GLY A 367 -39.80 -4.69 0.56
C GLY A 367 -38.38 -4.76 1.07
N ARG A 368 -38.19 -5.34 2.28
CA ARG A 368 -36.90 -5.45 2.99
C ARG A 368 -36.18 -4.11 3.21
N LEU A 369 -36.96 -3.05 3.40
CA LEU A 369 -36.46 -1.70 3.71
C LEU A 369 -36.27 -1.54 5.22
N LYS A 370 -35.06 -1.14 5.65
CA LYS A 370 -34.81 -0.79 7.06
C LYS A 370 -35.62 0.44 7.52
N ARG A 371 -35.86 1.38 6.60
CA ARG A 371 -36.56 2.64 6.82
C ARG A 371 -37.68 2.80 5.76
N LYS A 372 -38.68 1.92 5.82
CA LYS A 372 -39.86 1.99 4.94
C LYS A 372 -40.58 3.33 5.08
N ASP A 373 -40.59 3.87 6.29
CA ASP A 373 -41.14 5.18 6.60
C ASP A 373 -40.47 6.32 5.80
N ASN A 374 -39.14 6.34 5.71
CA ASN A 374 -38.44 7.34 4.90
C ASN A 374 -38.76 7.22 3.41
N ASN A 375 -38.87 5.99 2.90
CA ASN A 375 -39.22 5.79 1.49
C ASN A 375 -40.66 6.23 1.20
N LEU A 376 -41.58 6.03 2.12
CA LEU A 376 -42.97 6.53 2.04
C LEU A 376 -43.02 8.05 2.12
N MET A 377 -42.20 8.69 2.94
CA MET A 377 -42.05 10.15 2.97
C MET A 377 -41.57 10.70 1.66
N LEU A 378 -40.50 10.11 1.12
CA LEU A 378 -39.94 10.52 -0.18
C LEU A 378 -40.96 10.33 -1.31
N MET A 379 -41.69 9.21 -1.33
CA MET A 379 -42.76 8.97 -2.29
C MET A 379 -43.84 10.06 -2.19
N GLY A 380 -44.28 10.38 -0.96
CA GLY A 380 -45.28 11.43 -0.73
C GLY A 380 -44.80 12.80 -1.18
N MET A 381 -43.52 13.17 -0.92
CA MET A 381 -42.93 14.43 -1.37
C MET A 381 -42.80 14.49 -2.90
N ALA A 382 -42.42 13.37 -3.55
CA ALA A 382 -42.33 13.30 -4.99
C ALA A 382 -43.70 13.45 -5.65
N LEU A 383 -44.73 12.78 -5.15
CA LEU A 383 -46.12 12.91 -5.62
C LEU A 383 -46.69 14.32 -5.39
N PHE A 384 -46.35 14.95 -4.27
CA PHE A 384 -46.72 16.36 -4.03
C PHE A 384 -46.15 17.29 -5.09
N ASN A 385 -44.87 17.12 -5.45
CA ASN A 385 -44.21 17.98 -6.46
C ASN A 385 -44.83 17.85 -7.87
N ILE A 386 -45.37 16.67 -8.21
CA ILE A 386 -46.11 16.49 -9.49
C ILE A 386 -47.60 16.79 -9.35
N LYS A 387 -48.03 17.35 -8.22
CA LYS A 387 -49.42 17.73 -7.89
C LYS A 387 -50.42 16.56 -7.74
N ASP A 388 -49.92 15.35 -7.59
CA ASP A 388 -50.73 14.20 -7.14
C ASP A 388 -50.90 14.24 -5.61
N PHE A 389 -51.76 15.15 -5.15
CA PHE A 389 -51.93 15.39 -3.73
C PHE A 389 -52.63 14.25 -3.01
N GLU A 390 -53.53 13.52 -3.68
CA GLU A 390 -54.18 12.35 -3.11
C GLU A 390 -53.19 11.20 -2.87
N GLY A 391 -52.34 10.90 -3.86
CA GLY A 391 -51.25 9.96 -3.72
C GLY A 391 -50.25 10.38 -2.63
N ALA A 392 -49.92 11.68 -2.57
CA ALA A 392 -49.04 12.22 -1.51
C ALA A 392 -49.59 12.01 -0.13
N LEU A 393 -50.90 12.28 0.12
CA LEU A 393 -51.59 12.05 1.38
C LEU A 393 -51.51 10.58 1.79
N GLN A 394 -51.71 9.64 0.86
CA GLN A 394 -51.60 8.22 1.16
C GLN A 394 -50.19 7.87 1.65
N GLY A 395 -49.17 8.40 0.99
CA GLY A 395 -47.77 8.22 1.40
C GLY A 395 -47.50 8.74 2.80
N PHE A 396 -47.89 9.99 3.09
CA PHE A 396 -47.68 10.61 4.39
C PHE A 396 -48.47 9.93 5.52
N ARG A 397 -49.73 9.54 5.28
CA ARG A 397 -50.54 8.78 6.28
C ARG A 397 -49.92 7.43 6.60
N GLN A 398 -49.34 6.74 5.63
CA GLN A 398 -48.61 5.49 5.88
C GLN A 398 -47.30 5.73 6.66
N ALA A 399 -46.51 6.75 6.26
CA ALA A 399 -45.27 7.11 6.94
C ALA A 399 -45.51 7.53 8.42
N LYS A 400 -46.61 8.22 8.69
CA LYS A 400 -47.07 8.67 10.04
C LYS A 400 -47.25 7.51 11.02
N LYS A 401 -47.45 6.28 10.55
CA LYS A 401 -47.54 5.11 11.43
C LYS A 401 -46.21 4.77 12.12
N SER A 402 -45.09 5.28 11.63
CA SER A 402 -43.74 5.11 12.23
C SER A 402 -43.48 6.24 13.22
N LYS A 403 -43.09 5.90 14.45
CA LYS A 403 -42.70 6.89 15.48
C LYS A 403 -41.58 7.83 14.95
N LYS A 404 -40.68 7.32 14.12
CA LYS A 404 -39.53 8.08 13.59
C LYS A 404 -39.92 9.16 12.57
N SER A 405 -40.95 8.92 11.79
CA SER A 405 -41.43 9.87 10.76
C SER A 405 -42.73 10.58 11.14
N PHE A 406 -43.29 10.30 12.30
CA PHE A 406 -44.61 10.80 12.71
C PHE A 406 -44.74 12.32 12.65
N SER A 407 -43.76 13.04 13.21
CA SER A 407 -43.80 14.51 13.26
C SER A 407 -43.76 15.13 11.85
N ASP A 408 -42.85 14.67 11.02
CA ASP A 408 -42.68 15.24 9.70
C ASP A 408 -43.79 14.81 8.74
N ALA A 409 -44.24 13.55 8.81
CA ALA A 409 -45.36 13.08 8.03
C ALA A 409 -46.66 13.84 8.37
N ARG A 410 -46.89 14.19 9.66
CA ARG A 410 -48.01 15.01 10.09
C ARG A 410 -47.94 16.44 9.56
N LYS A 411 -46.74 17.05 9.47
CA LYS A 411 -46.59 18.38 8.91
C LYS A 411 -46.90 18.38 7.41
N TRP A 412 -46.35 17.41 6.67
CA TRP A 412 -46.57 17.24 5.24
C TRP A 412 -48.05 16.91 4.91
N GLU A 413 -48.70 16.05 5.73
CA GLU A 413 -50.12 15.74 5.58
C GLU A 413 -50.95 17.02 5.68
N ARG A 414 -50.72 17.86 6.71
CA ARG A 414 -51.47 19.13 6.89
C ARG A 414 -51.21 20.09 5.72
N TYR A 415 -49.98 20.22 5.32
CA TYR A 415 -49.61 21.09 4.20
C TYR A 415 -50.32 20.63 2.90
N THR A 416 -50.33 19.34 2.62
CA THR A 416 -50.97 18.78 1.41
C THR A 416 -52.51 18.97 1.47
N LEU A 417 -53.14 18.82 2.64
CA LEU A 417 -54.60 19.12 2.81
C LEU A 417 -54.89 20.58 2.52
N SER A 418 -54.09 21.49 3.06
CA SER A 418 -54.26 22.94 2.83
C SER A 418 -54.12 23.30 1.33
N GLU A 419 -53.17 22.65 0.60
CA GLU A 419 -53.05 22.88 -0.87
C GLU A 419 -54.24 22.30 -1.62
N LEU A 420 -54.78 21.15 -1.22
CA LEU A 420 -56.02 20.61 -1.81
C LEU A 420 -57.23 21.51 -1.60
N GLU A 421 -57.42 22.02 -0.36
CA GLU A 421 -58.50 22.97 -0.05
C GLU A 421 -58.36 24.26 -0.87
N ARG A 422 -57.14 24.79 -0.99
CA ARG A 422 -56.84 25.97 -1.81
C ARG A 422 -57.19 25.73 -3.27
N LEU A 423 -56.86 24.56 -3.83
CA LEU A 423 -57.15 24.24 -5.23
C LEU A 423 -58.66 24.09 -5.45
N ARG A 424 -59.41 23.43 -4.54
CA ARG A 424 -60.88 23.30 -4.61
C ARG A 424 -61.56 24.65 -4.58
N ALA A 425 -61.11 25.53 -3.67
CA ALA A 425 -61.66 26.89 -3.61
C ALA A 425 -61.35 27.72 -4.89
N LEU A 426 -60.20 27.52 -5.49
CA LEU A 426 -59.86 28.14 -6.76
C LEU A 426 -60.72 27.62 -7.95
N GLU A 427 -60.99 26.32 -8.00
CA GLU A 427 -61.84 25.72 -9.03
C GLU A 427 -63.28 26.18 -8.86
N GLU A 428 -63.79 26.21 -7.64
CA GLU A 428 -65.11 26.71 -7.33
C GLU A 428 -65.24 28.18 -7.72
N SER A 429 -64.27 29.00 -7.36
CA SER A 429 -64.26 30.42 -7.74
C SER A 429 -64.20 30.65 -9.29
N LYS A 430 -63.42 29.82 -10.02
CA LYS A 430 -63.42 29.83 -11.47
C LYS A 430 -64.76 29.43 -12.08
N PHE A 431 -65.41 28.41 -11.51
CA PHE A 431 -66.74 27.96 -11.95
C PHE A 431 -67.78 29.03 -11.73
N ILE A 432 -67.80 29.68 -10.53
CA ILE A 432 -68.68 30.78 -10.23
C ILE A 432 -68.47 31.97 -11.21
N LEU A 433 -67.22 32.32 -11.47
CA LEU A 433 -66.87 33.39 -12.42
C LEU A 433 -67.35 33.07 -13.84
N ALA A 434 -67.08 31.86 -14.33
CA ALA A 434 -67.52 31.42 -15.65
C ALA A 434 -69.05 31.42 -15.76
N LYS A 435 -69.79 30.99 -14.70
CA LYS A 435 -71.23 31.04 -14.67
C LYS A 435 -71.76 32.48 -14.73
N LYS A 436 -71.22 33.40 -13.91
CA LYS A 436 -71.58 34.83 -13.97
C LYS A 436 -71.30 35.47 -15.33
N THR A 437 -70.14 35.15 -15.90
CA THR A 437 -69.77 35.67 -17.25
C THR A 437 -70.80 35.21 -18.30
N LYS A 438 -71.22 33.93 -18.23
CA LYS A 438 -72.25 33.40 -19.14
C LYS A 438 -73.59 34.05 -18.91
N GLU A 439 -74.04 34.22 -17.68
CA GLU A 439 -75.30 34.93 -17.36
C GLU A 439 -75.27 36.36 -17.78
N THR A 440 -74.11 37.07 -17.69
CA THR A 440 -73.98 38.48 -18.22
C THR A 440 -74.06 38.53 -19.73
N LEU A 441 -73.40 37.64 -20.46
CA LEU A 441 -73.48 37.55 -21.90
C LEU A 441 -74.92 37.26 -22.38
N GLU A 442 -75.59 36.32 -21.76
CA GLU A 442 -77.00 36.00 -22.09
C GLU A 442 -77.93 37.18 -21.79
N SER A 443 -77.68 37.98 -20.73
CA SER A 443 -78.44 39.19 -20.42
C SER A 443 -78.17 40.35 -21.43
N ASP A 444 -76.93 40.49 -21.89
CA ASP A 444 -76.55 41.48 -22.84
C ASP A 444 -77.11 41.14 -24.22
N GLU A 445 -77.10 39.87 -24.66
CA GLU A 445 -77.78 39.45 -25.91
C GLU A 445 -79.23 39.68 -25.84
N SER A 446 -79.96 39.37 -24.72
CA SER A 446 -81.39 39.66 -24.57
C SER A 446 -81.71 41.17 -24.59
N ASN A 447 -80.82 42.01 -24.04
CA ASN A 447 -80.98 43.49 -24.09
C ASN A 447 -80.75 44.04 -25.51
N VAL A 448 -79.82 43.50 -26.25
CA VAL A 448 -79.59 43.88 -27.65
C VAL A 448 -80.77 43.49 -28.51
N ASP A 449 -81.34 42.30 -28.33
CA ASP A 449 -82.56 41.86 -29.03
C ASP A 449 -83.74 42.74 -28.67
N ALA A 450 -84.00 43.08 -27.40
CA ALA A 450 -85.05 43.95 -26.93
C ALA A 450 -84.90 45.39 -27.46
N ILE A 451 -83.67 45.91 -27.61
CA ILE A 451 -83.38 47.19 -28.19
C ILE A 451 -83.64 47.11 -29.72
N GLY A 452 -83.22 46.01 -30.36
CA GLY A 452 -83.48 45.74 -31.79
C GLY A 452 -84.99 45.73 -32.12
N GLU A 453 -85.78 45.00 -31.30
CA GLU A 453 -87.23 44.95 -31.42
C GLU A 453 -87.90 46.36 -31.26
N LYS A 454 -87.49 47.13 -30.24
CA LYS A 454 -87.98 48.51 -30.05
C LYS A 454 -87.58 49.44 -31.19
N MET A 455 -86.39 49.28 -31.73
CA MET A 455 -86.00 50.06 -32.91
C MET A 455 -86.78 49.67 -34.18
N MET A 456 -87.02 48.36 -34.37
CA MET A 456 -87.88 47.88 -35.47
C MET A 456 -89.30 48.38 -35.33
N GLN A 457 -89.92 48.35 -34.10
CA GLN A 457 -91.24 48.84 -33.83
C GLN A 457 -91.33 50.33 -34.13
N LYS A 458 -90.35 51.13 -33.69
CA LYS A 458 -90.35 52.61 -34.06
C LYS A 458 -90.20 52.86 -35.54
N LEU A 459 -89.54 52.01 -36.31
CA LEU A 459 -89.48 52.12 -37.76
C LEU A 459 -90.79 51.78 -38.48
N ILE A 460 -91.63 50.92 -37.86
CA ILE A 460 -92.95 50.52 -38.33
C ILE A 460 -93.98 51.61 -38.05
N ASP A 461 -93.90 52.24 -36.84
CA ASP A 461 -94.84 53.31 -36.45
C ASP A 461 -94.61 54.66 -37.12
N HIS A 462 -93.51 54.79 -37.89
CA HIS A 462 -93.18 56.01 -38.68
C HIS A 462 -93.43 55.84 -40.19
N LYS A 463 -94.15 54.80 -40.66
CA LYS A 463 -94.67 54.57 -41.96
C LYS A 463 -96.16 54.80 -41.94
#